data_8fae70bb3fa5fb065ee4180c0fdfc7bb
#
_entry.id   8fae70bb3fa5fb065ee4180c0fdfc7bb
#
_cell.length_a   1.000
_cell.length_b   1.000
_cell.length_c   1.000
_cell.angle_alpha   90.00
_cell.angle_beta   90.00
_cell.angle_gamma   90.00
#
_symmetry.space_group_name_H-M   'P 1'
#
loop_
_entity.id
_entity.type
_entity.pdbx_description
1 polymer ?
#
loop_
_entity_poly.entity_id
_entity_poly.type
_entity_poly.pdbx_seq_one_letter_code
_entity_poly.pdbx_strand_id
1 'polypeptide(L)'
;MYAFSLGSFFICKRRKKMKEKILFTSESVSKGHPDKVCDQISDAILDACLSEDPNSRVACEVFATTNLVVIGGEITTNAKVDYEQVARDVLKDIGYDDNEKGIDYRTCKIQVVMDLQSSDIALGTNDEVGGAGDQGIMFGFACKETEGYMPLPISIAHHLVRVATEKKDSGEFKYARPDMKAQVTIDYTESEPRIDTILMSIQHDPDFNEAEFKRYIKEEIMDAVVKKYSLNTDYKVLINPTGRFVIGGPHGDTGLTGRKIIVDTYGGSARHGGGAFSGKDPSKVDRSAAYMLRYIAKNIVAADLCDKIEIQISYAIGVKEPTSIFIETYGTEHVSHDVILKAIKENFDLTPGGIIDTLQLRQPIYLKTATYGHFGRGDINLPWEKLDKVEILKKYL
;
A
#
# COMPACT_ATOMS: atom_id res chain seq x y z
N MET A 1 -26.92 -12.34 -80.30
CA MET A 1 -26.71 -11.15 -79.41
C MET A 1 -26.64 -11.71 -78.01
N TYR A 2 -25.42 -11.95 -77.52
CA TYR A 2 -25.17 -12.57 -76.18
C TYR A 2 -24.80 -11.45 -75.20
N ALA A 3 -25.59 -11.33 -74.14
CA ALA A 3 -25.27 -10.44 -72.99
C ALA A 3 -24.58 -11.24 -71.91
N PHE A 4 -23.33 -10.95 -71.59
CA PHE A 4 -22.57 -11.44 -70.45
C PHE A 4 -22.93 -10.62 -69.22
N SER A 5 -23.47 -11.28 -68.19
CA SER A 5 -23.68 -10.72 -66.85
C SER A 5 -22.43 -10.96 -66.03
N LEU A 6 -21.70 -9.91 -65.69
CA LEU A 6 -20.60 -9.91 -64.73
C LEU A 6 -21.18 -9.88 -63.31
N GLY A 7 -21.18 -11.02 -62.63
CA GLY A 7 -21.50 -11.13 -61.21
C GLY A 7 -20.35 -10.58 -60.33
N SER A 8 -20.55 -9.44 -59.71
CA SER A 8 -19.63 -8.88 -58.75
C SER A 8 -19.70 -9.64 -57.43
N PHE A 9 -18.70 -10.45 -57.15
CA PHE A 9 -18.51 -11.04 -55.82
C PHE A 9 -18.06 -9.97 -54.83
N PHE A 10 -18.99 -9.41 -54.08
CA PHE A 10 -18.69 -8.64 -52.88
C PHE A 10 -18.26 -9.58 -51.75
N ILE A 11 -16.98 -9.77 -51.54
CA ILE A 11 -16.44 -10.40 -50.35
C ILE A 11 -16.61 -9.40 -49.20
N CYS A 12 -17.71 -9.51 -48.47
CA CYS A 12 -17.93 -8.81 -47.23
C CYS A 12 -16.95 -9.36 -46.19
N LYS A 13 -15.76 -8.77 -46.08
CA LYS A 13 -14.86 -9.01 -44.96
C LYS A 13 -15.61 -8.54 -43.70
N ARG A 14 -16.20 -9.45 -42.93
CA ARG A 14 -16.65 -9.19 -41.57
C ARG A 14 -15.46 -8.63 -40.81
N ARG A 15 -15.39 -7.32 -40.63
CA ARG A 15 -14.52 -6.71 -39.61
C ARG A 15 -14.93 -7.37 -38.31
N LYS A 16 -14.06 -8.22 -37.72
CA LYS A 16 -14.17 -8.63 -36.32
C LYS A 16 -14.26 -7.30 -35.53
N LYS A 17 -15.39 -7.03 -34.90
CA LYS A 17 -15.50 -5.94 -33.95
C LYS A 17 -14.41 -6.20 -32.91
N MET A 18 -13.37 -5.38 -32.85
CA MET A 18 -12.39 -5.50 -31.79
C MET A 18 -13.14 -5.35 -30.48
N LYS A 19 -12.98 -6.32 -29.59
CA LYS A 19 -13.54 -6.28 -28.24
C LYS A 19 -12.86 -5.11 -27.53
N GLU A 20 -13.61 -4.25 -26.89
CA GLU A 20 -13.06 -3.16 -26.10
C GLU A 20 -12.22 -3.75 -24.97
N LYS A 21 -11.01 -3.20 -24.74
CA LYS A 21 -10.12 -3.70 -23.70
C LYS A 21 -10.66 -3.34 -22.31
N ILE A 22 -10.57 -4.30 -21.38
CA ILE A 22 -10.86 -4.09 -19.96
C ILE A 22 -9.54 -3.87 -19.25
N LEU A 23 -9.16 -2.59 -19.09
CA LEU A 23 -7.88 -2.19 -18.51
C LEU A 23 -8.06 -1.72 -17.07
N PHE A 24 -7.20 -2.22 -16.17
CA PHE A 24 -7.14 -1.74 -14.80
C PHE A 24 -5.70 -1.39 -14.42
N THR A 25 -5.53 -0.27 -13.71
CA THR A 25 -4.21 0.30 -13.42
C THR A 25 -4.03 0.53 -11.92
N SER A 26 -2.87 0.14 -11.41
CA SER A 26 -2.40 0.52 -10.07
C SER A 26 -1.03 1.18 -10.14
N GLU A 27 -0.70 1.96 -9.12
CA GLU A 27 0.59 2.62 -8.99
C GLU A 27 1.24 2.34 -7.63
N SER A 28 2.55 2.47 -7.57
CA SER A 28 3.33 2.44 -6.36
C SER A 28 4.48 3.42 -6.42
N VAL A 29 5.03 3.77 -5.26
CA VAL A 29 6.15 4.70 -5.11
C VAL A 29 7.20 4.15 -4.16
N SER A 30 8.45 4.58 -4.35
CA SER A 30 9.60 4.15 -3.52
C SER A 30 9.63 4.80 -2.14
N LYS A 31 10.55 4.34 -1.29
CA LYS A 31 10.82 4.93 0.03
C LYS A 31 11.26 6.40 -0.04
N GLY A 32 11.79 6.85 -1.19
CA GLY A 32 12.22 8.25 -1.40
C GLY A 32 11.12 9.18 -1.93
N HIS A 33 9.93 8.70 -2.22
CA HIS A 33 8.83 9.59 -2.59
C HIS A 33 8.45 10.51 -1.41
N PRO A 34 8.20 11.83 -1.62
CA PRO A 34 7.96 12.79 -0.55
C PRO A 34 6.93 12.36 0.50
N ASP A 35 5.75 11.88 0.06
CA ASP A 35 4.73 11.40 0.98
C ASP A 35 5.19 10.15 1.77
N LYS A 36 5.95 9.23 1.13
CA LYS A 36 6.47 8.05 1.83
C LYS A 36 7.64 8.35 2.75
N VAL A 37 8.38 9.42 2.51
CA VAL A 37 9.33 9.98 3.51
C VAL A 37 8.58 10.36 4.79
N CYS A 38 7.46 11.07 4.65
CA CYS A 38 6.65 11.48 5.79
C CYS A 38 6.03 10.28 6.53
N ASP A 39 5.50 9.31 5.79
CA ASP A 39 4.95 8.06 6.35
C ASP A 39 6.02 7.28 7.14
N GLN A 40 7.24 7.17 6.61
CA GLN A 40 8.34 6.50 7.30
C GLN A 40 8.79 7.22 8.56
N ILE A 41 8.86 8.55 8.53
CA ILE A 41 9.23 9.33 9.74
C ILE A 41 8.17 9.17 10.82
N SER A 42 6.88 9.29 10.47
CA SER A 42 5.79 9.16 11.44
C SER A 42 5.70 7.75 12.04
N ASP A 43 5.90 6.69 11.24
CA ASP A 43 5.92 5.30 11.73
C ASP A 43 7.22 4.95 12.49
N ALA A 44 8.36 5.55 12.15
CA ALA A 44 9.58 5.40 12.93
C ALA A 44 9.44 6.01 14.33
N ILE A 45 8.79 7.16 14.45
CA ILE A 45 8.47 7.78 15.75
C ILE A 45 7.51 6.89 16.55
N LEU A 46 6.48 6.33 15.92
CA LEU A 46 5.58 5.36 16.55
C LEU A 46 6.34 4.15 17.07
N ASP A 47 7.19 3.53 16.25
CA ASP A 47 7.98 2.35 16.63
C ASP A 47 8.95 2.68 17.77
N ALA A 48 9.58 3.85 17.75
CA ALA A 48 10.44 4.31 18.84
C ALA A 48 9.67 4.46 20.16
N CYS A 49 8.47 5.03 20.13
CA CYS A 49 7.60 5.12 21.31
C CYS A 49 7.20 3.74 21.83
N LEU A 50 6.71 2.86 20.96
CA LEU A 50 6.22 1.52 21.34
C LEU A 50 7.33 0.60 21.84
N SER A 51 8.57 0.80 21.42
CA SER A 51 9.70 -0.02 21.87
C SER A 51 10.05 0.19 23.34
N GLU A 52 9.77 1.40 23.88
CA GLU A 52 10.02 1.72 25.31
C GLU A 52 8.71 1.69 26.13
N ASP A 53 7.57 2.06 25.52
CA ASP A 53 6.26 2.09 26.16
C ASP A 53 5.19 1.51 25.21
N PRO A 54 4.85 0.20 25.34
CA PRO A 54 3.82 -0.43 24.52
C PRO A 54 2.41 0.19 24.63
N ASN A 55 2.19 1.02 25.65
CA ASN A 55 0.93 1.72 25.85
C ASN A 55 0.92 3.15 25.30
N SER A 56 1.95 3.54 24.58
CA SER A 56 2.03 4.85 23.93
C SER A 56 0.81 5.13 23.06
N ARG A 57 0.27 6.34 23.16
CA ARG A 57 -0.77 6.88 22.30
C ARG A 57 -0.10 7.88 21.35
N VAL A 58 -0.14 7.59 20.08
CA VAL A 58 0.57 8.34 19.05
C VAL A 58 -0.38 8.70 17.91
N ALA A 59 -0.41 9.97 17.57
CA ALA A 59 -1.00 10.52 16.37
C ALA A 59 0.04 11.52 15.81
N CYS A 60 0.97 11.01 14.99
CA CYS A 60 2.10 11.75 14.46
C CYS A 60 1.91 12.04 12.98
N GLU A 61 1.93 13.32 12.61
CA GLU A 61 1.85 13.80 11.25
C GLU A 61 3.16 14.48 10.86
N VAL A 62 3.60 14.27 9.63
CA VAL A 62 4.83 14.85 9.10
C VAL A 62 4.54 15.56 7.78
N PHE A 63 5.12 16.76 7.66
CA PHE A 63 5.18 17.56 6.43
C PHE A 63 6.64 17.70 6.03
N ALA A 64 6.97 17.39 4.77
CA ALA A 64 8.32 17.58 4.25
C ALA A 64 8.31 18.39 2.95
N THR A 65 9.18 19.37 2.84
CA THR A 65 9.37 20.20 1.66
C THR A 65 10.85 20.58 1.53
N THR A 66 11.20 21.48 0.60
CA THR A 66 12.58 21.90 0.39
C THR A 66 13.27 22.28 1.69
N ASN A 67 14.27 21.50 2.10
CA ASN A 67 15.12 21.74 3.28
C ASN A 67 14.37 21.83 4.63
N LEU A 68 13.11 21.41 4.72
CA LEU A 68 12.30 21.51 5.92
C LEU A 68 11.51 20.22 6.15
N VAL A 69 11.55 19.71 7.38
CA VAL A 69 10.64 18.70 7.90
C VAL A 69 9.93 19.29 9.12
N VAL A 70 8.61 19.21 9.15
CA VAL A 70 7.80 19.56 10.32
C VAL A 70 7.15 18.29 10.83
N ILE A 71 7.35 18.00 12.10
CA ILE A 71 6.79 16.86 12.83
C ILE A 71 5.80 17.44 13.83
N GLY A 72 4.54 17.03 13.74
CA GLY A 72 3.48 17.55 14.62
C GLY A 72 2.49 16.47 14.99
N GLY A 73 1.59 16.79 15.92
CA GLY A 73 0.55 15.88 16.38
C GLY A 73 0.52 15.74 17.89
N GLU A 74 -0.09 14.65 18.38
CA GLU A 74 -0.30 14.40 19.80
C GLU A 74 0.32 13.05 20.19
N ILE A 75 1.19 13.08 21.21
CA ILE A 75 1.83 11.88 21.76
C ILE A 75 1.71 11.88 23.29
N THR A 76 1.17 10.79 23.83
CA THR A 76 1.18 10.48 25.26
C THR A 76 1.97 9.20 25.46
N THR A 77 3.15 9.29 26.05
CA THR A 77 4.08 8.17 26.26
C THR A 77 5.00 8.41 27.48
N ASN A 78 5.49 7.31 28.05
CA ASN A 78 6.59 7.34 29.01
C ASN A 78 7.95 7.20 28.33
N ALA A 79 8.00 6.91 27.03
CA ALA A 79 9.23 6.80 26.26
C ALA A 79 9.95 8.16 26.12
N LYS A 80 11.27 8.10 26.00
CA LYS A 80 12.12 9.29 25.80
C LYS A 80 12.69 9.28 24.39
N VAL A 81 11.90 9.75 23.43
CA VAL A 81 12.25 9.71 22.01
C VAL A 81 12.77 11.06 21.54
N ASP A 82 13.94 11.07 20.91
CA ASP A 82 14.44 12.22 20.15
C ASP A 82 13.85 12.19 18.74
N TYR A 83 12.72 12.88 18.55
CA TYR A 83 11.98 12.90 17.28
C TYR A 83 12.80 13.49 16.12
N GLU A 84 13.67 14.46 16.41
CA GLU A 84 14.55 15.04 15.40
C GLU A 84 15.58 14.00 14.91
N GLN A 85 16.21 13.29 15.83
CA GLN A 85 17.19 12.26 15.47
C GLN A 85 16.54 11.10 14.71
N VAL A 86 15.35 10.63 15.11
CA VAL A 86 14.59 9.61 14.39
C VAL A 86 14.33 10.04 12.94
N ALA A 87 13.90 11.27 12.72
CA ALA A 87 13.67 11.78 11.38
C ALA A 87 14.95 11.84 10.53
N ARG A 88 16.08 12.26 11.12
CA ARG A 88 17.38 12.27 10.44
C ARG A 88 17.85 10.87 10.07
N ASP A 89 17.65 9.89 10.93
CA ASP A 89 18.01 8.49 10.68
C ASP A 89 17.20 7.90 9.53
N VAL A 90 15.89 8.20 9.44
CA VAL A 90 15.03 7.80 8.32
C VAL A 90 15.51 8.44 7.01
N LEU A 91 15.76 9.75 6.99
CA LEU A 91 16.26 10.43 5.79
C LEU A 91 17.60 9.88 5.33
N LYS A 92 18.50 9.54 6.27
CA LYS A 92 19.78 8.90 6.00
C LYS A 92 19.61 7.51 5.37
N ASP A 93 18.71 6.67 5.90
CA ASP A 93 18.42 5.33 5.37
C ASP A 93 17.85 5.39 3.94
N ILE A 94 17.03 6.38 3.65
CA ILE A 94 16.50 6.61 2.30
C ILE A 94 17.62 6.96 1.32
N GLY A 95 18.71 7.57 1.80
CA GLY A 95 19.83 8.06 0.99
C GLY A 95 19.70 9.53 0.62
N TYR A 96 19.01 10.32 1.44
CA TYR A 96 18.89 11.76 1.30
C TYR A 96 20.01 12.47 2.06
N ASP A 97 21.20 12.47 1.46
CA ASP A 97 22.47 13.01 1.96
C ASP A 97 22.95 14.25 1.20
N ASP A 98 22.11 14.78 0.32
CA ASP A 98 22.39 15.95 -0.52
C ASP A 98 21.08 16.67 -0.90
N ASN A 99 21.07 18.00 -0.80
CA ASN A 99 19.93 18.82 -1.19
C ASN A 99 19.56 18.68 -2.68
N GLU A 100 20.52 18.38 -3.55
CA GLU A 100 20.26 18.13 -4.96
C GLU A 100 19.53 16.82 -5.20
N LYS A 101 19.63 15.85 -4.29
CA LYS A 101 18.87 14.60 -4.32
C LYS A 101 17.43 14.75 -3.84
N GLY A 102 17.14 15.79 -3.04
CA GLY A 102 15.82 16.07 -2.52
C GLY A 102 15.84 16.79 -1.17
N ILE A 103 16.66 16.34 -0.24
CA ILE A 103 16.88 16.93 1.09
C ILE A 103 18.18 16.36 1.66
N ASP A 104 18.91 17.11 2.50
CA ASP A 104 20.08 16.60 3.21
C ASP A 104 19.76 16.38 4.69
N TYR A 105 19.81 15.13 5.15
CA TYR A 105 19.51 14.75 6.53
C TYR A 105 20.37 15.45 7.58
N ARG A 106 21.59 15.93 7.19
CA ARG A 106 22.54 16.59 8.09
C ARG A 106 22.21 18.06 8.31
N THR A 107 21.66 18.73 7.28
CA THR A 107 21.55 20.19 7.24
C THR A 107 20.12 20.69 7.14
N CYS A 108 19.15 19.84 6.84
CA CYS A 108 17.76 20.24 6.75
C CYS A 108 17.25 20.72 8.12
N LYS A 109 16.36 21.70 8.09
CA LYS A 109 15.65 22.15 9.28
C LYS A 109 14.59 21.11 9.67
N ILE A 110 14.63 20.65 10.92
CA ILE A 110 13.56 19.84 11.50
C ILE A 110 12.88 20.65 12.59
N GLN A 111 11.58 20.80 12.49
CA GLN A 111 10.75 21.49 13.46
C GLN A 111 9.79 20.50 14.10
N VAL A 112 9.88 20.36 15.41
CA VAL A 112 9.00 19.49 16.21
C VAL A 112 7.99 20.37 16.95
N VAL A 113 6.69 20.07 16.75
CA VAL A 113 5.55 20.72 17.39
C VAL A 113 4.63 19.60 17.87
N MET A 114 4.89 19.09 19.07
CA MET A 114 4.21 17.93 19.63
C MET A 114 3.45 18.32 20.88
N ASP A 115 2.17 17.98 20.94
CA ASP A 115 1.28 18.20 22.08
C ASP A 115 0.94 16.87 22.79
N LEU A 116 0.33 16.98 23.98
CA LEU A 116 -0.27 15.84 24.68
C LEU A 116 -1.67 15.58 24.12
N GLN A 117 -2.07 14.32 24.05
CA GLN A 117 -3.43 13.96 23.63
C GLN A 117 -4.50 14.62 24.53
N SER A 118 -5.56 15.13 23.91
CA SER A 118 -6.70 15.73 24.63
C SER A 118 -7.32 14.75 25.64
N SER A 119 -7.60 15.26 26.85
CA SER A 119 -8.31 14.51 27.89
C SER A 119 -9.71 14.08 27.47
N ASP A 120 -10.38 14.82 26.59
CA ASP A 120 -11.72 14.52 26.11
C ASP A 120 -11.75 13.28 25.23
N ILE A 121 -10.73 13.08 24.39
CA ILE A 121 -10.58 11.86 23.57
C ILE A 121 -10.27 10.65 24.45
N ALA A 122 -9.51 10.84 25.52
CA ALA A 122 -9.15 9.78 26.46
C ALA A 122 -10.35 9.18 27.23
N LEU A 123 -11.44 9.95 27.45
CA LEU A 123 -12.61 9.51 28.20
C LEU A 123 -13.36 8.31 27.56
N GLY A 124 -13.36 8.21 26.22
CA GLY A 124 -14.05 7.13 25.49
C GLY A 124 -13.15 5.96 25.06
N THR A 125 -11.84 6.11 25.21
CA THR A 125 -10.83 5.24 24.59
C THR A 125 -9.82 4.63 25.54
N ASN A 126 -9.98 4.87 26.85
CA ASN A 126 -9.14 4.23 27.85
C ASN A 126 -9.37 2.71 27.87
N ASP A 127 -8.40 1.96 28.37
CA ASP A 127 -8.44 0.48 28.38
C ASP A 127 -9.63 -0.07 29.20
N GLU A 128 -10.21 0.70 30.13
CA GLU A 128 -11.42 0.30 30.92
C GLU A 128 -12.70 0.38 30.07
N VAL A 129 -12.85 1.43 29.24
CA VAL A 129 -14.01 1.59 28.37
C VAL A 129 -13.85 0.74 27.10
N GLY A 130 -12.66 0.67 26.51
CA GLY A 130 -12.31 -0.15 25.36
C GLY A 130 -13.12 0.15 24.10
N GLY A 131 -13.70 1.35 23.98
CA GLY A 131 -14.45 1.80 22.81
C GLY A 131 -13.54 2.27 21.69
N ALA A 132 -14.08 2.38 20.46
CA ALA A 132 -13.37 2.92 19.33
C ALA A 132 -12.93 4.37 19.57
N GLY A 133 -11.68 4.69 19.22
CA GLY A 133 -11.11 6.02 19.40
C GLY A 133 -11.68 7.09 18.47
N ASP A 134 -12.34 6.67 17.41
CA ASP A 134 -13.00 7.55 16.44
C ASP A 134 -14.16 6.81 15.77
N GLN A 135 -15.01 7.58 15.09
CA GLN A 135 -15.93 7.05 14.10
C GLN A 135 -15.20 6.78 12.78
N GLY A 136 -15.65 5.81 12.01
CA GLY A 136 -15.07 5.59 10.69
C GLY A 136 -15.59 4.34 9.99
N ILE A 137 -15.21 4.21 8.72
CA ILE A 137 -15.43 3.01 7.90
C ILE A 137 -14.07 2.49 7.42
N MET A 138 -13.84 1.19 7.55
CA MET A 138 -12.61 0.53 7.15
C MET A 138 -12.92 -0.62 6.20
N PHE A 139 -11.98 -0.92 5.31
CA PHE A 139 -12.12 -1.97 4.31
C PHE A 139 -10.97 -2.95 4.38
N GLY A 140 -11.29 -4.23 4.19
CA GLY A 140 -10.34 -5.28 3.92
C GLY A 140 -10.65 -5.98 2.61
N PHE A 141 -9.63 -6.54 1.97
CA PHE A 141 -9.78 -7.18 0.68
C PHE A 141 -8.79 -8.35 0.52
N ALA A 142 -9.20 -9.37 -0.24
CA ALA A 142 -8.33 -10.42 -0.72
C ALA A 142 -8.89 -11.02 -2.01
N CYS A 143 -8.00 -11.52 -2.88
CA CYS A 143 -8.36 -12.24 -4.10
C CYS A 143 -7.27 -13.27 -4.45
N LYS A 144 -7.60 -14.26 -5.30
CA LYS A 144 -6.68 -15.32 -5.73
C LYS A 144 -5.76 -14.93 -6.90
N GLU A 145 -5.55 -13.64 -7.17
CA GLU A 145 -4.73 -13.20 -8.31
C GLU A 145 -3.22 -13.37 -8.08
N THR A 146 -2.76 -13.41 -6.82
CA THR A 146 -1.36 -13.62 -6.46
C THR A 146 -1.25 -14.56 -5.25
N GLU A 147 -0.08 -15.15 -5.02
CA GLU A 147 0.21 -15.98 -3.84
C GLU A 147 -0.03 -15.24 -2.51
N GLY A 148 0.17 -13.92 -2.50
CA GLY A 148 -0.12 -13.06 -1.36
C GLY A 148 -1.59 -12.73 -1.17
N TYR A 149 -2.49 -13.25 -2.02
CA TYR A 149 -3.92 -12.89 -2.03
C TYR A 149 -4.18 -11.40 -2.25
N MET A 150 -3.33 -10.76 -3.06
CA MET A 150 -3.40 -9.35 -3.43
C MET A 150 -3.76 -9.19 -4.90
N PRO A 151 -4.35 -8.03 -5.30
CA PRO A 151 -4.55 -7.69 -6.69
C PRO A 151 -3.22 -7.66 -7.46
N LEU A 152 -3.23 -8.19 -8.66
CA LEU A 152 -2.04 -8.33 -9.51
C LEU A 152 -1.35 -6.99 -9.84
N PRO A 153 -2.07 -5.91 -10.28
CA PRO A 153 -1.41 -4.69 -10.71
C PRO A 153 -0.67 -3.97 -9.60
N ILE A 154 -1.24 -3.90 -8.37
CA ILE A 154 -0.54 -3.28 -7.23
C ILE A 154 0.64 -4.11 -6.76
N SER A 155 0.52 -5.45 -6.78
CA SER A 155 1.61 -6.36 -6.41
C SER A 155 2.83 -6.18 -7.31
N ILE A 156 2.62 -6.08 -8.62
CA ILE A 156 3.70 -5.83 -9.59
C ILE A 156 4.27 -4.42 -9.40
N ALA A 157 3.42 -3.40 -9.20
CA ALA A 157 3.88 -2.03 -9.01
C ALA A 157 4.77 -1.88 -7.76
N HIS A 158 4.39 -2.49 -6.63
CA HIS A 158 5.22 -2.56 -5.42
C HIS A 158 6.55 -3.27 -5.67
N HIS A 159 6.52 -4.40 -6.37
CA HIS A 159 7.71 -5.18 -6.65
C HIS A 159 8.70 -4.41 -7.53
N LEU A 160 8.21 -3.67 -8.54
CA LEU A 160 9.04 -2.83 -9.41
C LEU A 160 9.81 -1.76 -8.64
N VAL A 161 9.14 -0.97 -7.81
CA VAL A 161 9.79 0.11 -7.05
C VAL A 161 10.69 -0.44 -5.93
N ARG A 162 10.35 -1.60 -5.35
CA ARG A 162 11.19 -2.27 -4.35
C ARG A 162 12.49 -2.76 -4.97
N VAL A 163 12.44 -3.51 -6.07
CA VAL A 163 13.64 -4.00 -6.77
C VAL A 163 14.50 -2.84 -7.26
N ALA A 164 13.88 -1.78 -7.80
CA ALA A 164 14.62 -0.59 -8.21
C ALA A 164 15.36 0.08 -7.04
N THR A 165 14.72 0.14 -5.86
CA THR A 165 15.32 0.68 -4.64
C THR A 165 16.45 -0.21 -4.14
N GLU A 166 16.25 -1.53 -4.05
CA GLU A 166 17.27 -2.49 -3.63
C GLU A 166 18.52 -2.40 -4.51
N LYS A 167 18.35 -2.33 -5.84
CA LYS A 167 19.46 -2.18 -6.78
C LYS A 167 20.16 -0.80 -6.70
N LYS A 168 19.41 0.27 -6.38
CA LYS A 168 20.01 1.59 -6.10
C LYS A 168 20.83 1.52 -4.80
N ASP A 169 20.28 0.94 -3.75
CA ASP A 169 20.94 0.86 -2.43
C ASP A 169 22.19 -0.03 -2.46
N SER A 170 22.21 -1.09 -3.29
CA SER A 170 23.40 -1.92 -3.53
C SER A 170 24.47 -1.25 -4.41
N GLY A 171 24.15 -0.13 -5.08
CA GLY A 171 25.04 0.55 -6.02
C GLY A 171 25.07 -0.06 -7.42
N GLU A 172 24.28 -1.11 -7.70
CA GLU A 172 24.17 -1.73 -9.01
C GLU A 172 23.46 -0.81 -10.02
N PHE A 173 22.44 -0.07 -9.56
CA PHE A 173 21.67 0.84 -10.40
C PHE A 173 22.30 2.23 -10.42
N LYS A 174 23.25 2.43 -11.34
CA LYS A 174 23.95 3.70 -11.51
C LYS A 174 22.99 4.86 -11.82
N TYR A 175 23.35 6.04 -11.37
CA TYR A 175 22.64 7.30 -11.58
C TYR A 175 21.27 7.39 -10.90
N ALA A 176 20.69 6.30 -10.38
CA ALA A 176 19.39 6.33 -9.75
C ALA A 176 19.40 7.07 -8.40
N ARG A 177 18.43 7.95 -8.20
CA ARG A 177 18.18 8.68 -6.96
C ARG A 177 16.97 8.11 -6.23
N PRO A 178 16.70 8.50 -4.97
CA PRO A 178 15.68 7.83 -4.13
C PRO A 178 14.24 7.92 -4.61
N ASP A 179 13.82 8.98 -5.29
CA ASP A 179 12.42 9.20 -5.69
C ASP A 179 12.07 8.42 -6.97
N MET A 180 11.18 7.42 -6.82
CA MET A 180 10.78 6.55 -7.91
C MET A 180 9.28 6.27 -7.86
N LYS A 181 8.67 6.08 -9.04
CA LYS A 181 7.25 5.73 -9.20
C LYS A 181 7.14 4.61 -10.25
N ALA A 182 6.20 3.68 -10.04
CA ALA A 182 5.81 2.68 -11.02
C ALA A 182 4.30 2.67 -11.18
N GLN A 183 3.82 2.44 -12.41
CA GLN A 183 2.41 2.23 -12.72
C GLN A 183 2.29 1.01 -13.61
N VAL A 184 1.34 0.14 -13.31
CA VAL A 184 1.10 -1.12 -14.04
C VAL A 184 -0.35 -1.19 -14.47
N THR A 185 -0.56 -1.36 -15.78
CA THR A 185 -1.87 -1.57 -16.38
C THR A 185 -1.99 -3.03 -16.81
N ILE A 186 -3.01 -3.71 -16.29
CA ILE A 186 -3.36 -5.08 -16.64
C ILE A 186 -4.58 -5.09 -17.55
N ASP A 187 -4.54 -5.89 -18.59
CA ASP A 187 -5.65 -6.19 -19.51
C ASP A 187 -6.35 -7.46 -19.03
N TYR A 188 -7.60 -7.31 -18.59
CA TYR A 188 -8.51 -8.38 -18.13
C TYR A 188 -9.56 -8.75 -19.19
N THR A 189 -9.33 -8.41 -20.46
CA THR A 189 -10.29 -8.66 -21.55
C THR A 189 -10.52 -10.16 -21.80
N GLU A 190 -9.49 -10.96 -21.65
CA GLU A 190 -9.54 -12.41 -21.75
C GLU A 190 -9.44 -13.05 -20.35
N SER A 191 -9.63 -14.36 -20.25
CA SER A 191 -9.57 -15.12 -18.98
C SER A 191 -8.21 -15.06 -18.30
N GLU A 192 -7.13 -15.01 -19.11
CA GLU A 192 -5.76 -14.88 -18.61
C GLU A 192 -5.37 -13.41 -18.62
N PRO A 193 -5.04 -12.82 -17.46
CA PRO A 193 -4.63 -11.43 -17.40
C PRO A 193 -3.27 -11.20 -18.08
N ARG A 194 -3.13 -10.08 -18.77
CA ARG A 194 -1.91 -9.69 -19.45
C ARG A 194 -1.47 -8.30 -19.05
N ILE A 195 -0.17 -8.05 -18.98
CA ILE A 195 0.35 -6.69 -18.83
C ILE A 195 0.12 -5.95 -20.16
N ASP A 196 -0.58 -4.82 -20.11
CA ASP A 196 -0.74 -3.90 -21.24
C ASP A 196 0.40 -2.88 -21.25
N THR A 197 0.64 -2.20 -20.11
CA THR A 197 1.63 -1.12 -20.00
C THR A 197 2.32 -1.13 -18.66
N ILE A 198 3.64 -0.92 -18.64
CA ILE A 198 4.41 -0.57 -17.44
C ILE A 198 5.05 0.79 -17.66
N LEU A 199 4.83 1.71 -16.71
CA LEU A 199 5.50 2.99 -16.63
C LEU A 199 6.38 3.02 -15.38
N MET A 200 7.64 3.45 -15.52
CA MET A 200 8.50 3.80 -14.38
C MET A 200 9.07 5.21 -14.59
N SER A 201 8.94 6.02 -13.53
CA SER A 201 9.56 7.33 -13.43
C SER A 201 10.57 7.29 -12.29
N ILE A 202 11.85 7.45 -12.60
CA ILE A 202 12.95 7.28 -11.65
C ILE A 202 13.81 8.53 -11.69
N GLN A 203 13.99 9.15 -10.53
CA GLN A 203 14.89 10.27 -10.33
C GLN A 203 16.33 9.83 -10.60
N HIS A 204 17.11 10.67 -11.28
CA HIS A 204 18.48 10.34 -11.69
C HIS A 204 19.44 11.54 -11.57
N ASP A 205 20.73 11.25 -11.62
CA ASP A 205 21.77 12.27 -11.63
C ASP A 205 21.66 13.16 -12.88
N PRO A 206 22.11 14.43 -12.81
CA PRO A 206 22.07 15.34 -13.96
C PRO A 206 22.92 14.87 -15.14
N ASP A 207 24.07 14.26 -14.83
CA ASP A 207 24.99 13.68 -15.81
C ASP A 207 24.80 12.16 -15.83
N PHE A 208 23.95 11.67 -16.73
CA PHE A 208 23.66 10.25 -16.88
C PHE A 208 23.63 9.81 -18.33
N ASN A 209 23.91 8.54 -18.57
CA ASN A 209 23.73 7.93 -19.88
C ASN A 209 22.28 7.45 -20.03
N GLU A 210 21.46 8.20 -20.76
CA GLU A 210 20.03 7.91 -20.91
C GLU A 210 19.77 6.52 -21.51
N ALA A 211 20.53 6.11 -22.51
CA ALA A 211 20.35 4.82 -23.17
C ALA A 211 20.68 3.64 -22.22
N GLU A 212 21.79 3.73 -21.49
CA GLU A 212 22.18 2.76 -20.48
C GLU A 212 21.15 2.68 -19.35
N PHE A 213 20.69 3.83 -18.85
CA PHE A 213 19.71 3.94 -17.78
C PHE A 213 18.37 3.31 -18.15
N LYS A 214 17.82 3.65 -19.33
CA LYS A 214 16.57 3.07 -19.82
C LYS A 214 16.68 1.58 -20.09
N ARG A 215 17.78 1.11 -20.64
CA ARG A 215 18.04 -0.31 -20.86
C ARG A 215 18.06 -1.07 -19.52
N TYR A 216 18.78 -0.54 -18.52
CA TYR A 216 18.86 -1.14 -17.20
C TYR A 216 17.48 -1.29 -16.55
N ILE A 217 16.66 -0.23 -16.60
CA ILE A 217 15.29 -0.27 -16.07
C ILE A 217 14.47 -1.36 -16.77
N LYS A 218 14.58 -1.45 -18.10
CA LYS A 218 13.81 -2.45 -18.87
C LYS A 218 14.26 -3.87 -18.55
N GLU A 219 15.55 -4.17 -18.64
CA GLU A 219 16.08 -5.53 -18.55
C GLU A 219 16.22 -6.02 -17.11
N GLU A 220 16.83 -5.21 -16.22
CA GLU A 220 17.19 -5.61 -14.88
C GLU A 220 16.11 -5.36 -13.83
N ILE A 221 15.10 -4.55 -14.14
CA ILE A 221 14.01 -4.25 -13.23
C ILE A 221 12.68 -4.75 -13.80
N MET A 222 12.19 -4.19 -14.92
CA MET A 222 10.89 -4.53 -15.46
C MET A 222 10.79 -6.01 -15.85
N ASP A 223 11.68 -6.50 -16.71
CA ASP A 223 11.63 -7.89 -17.19
C ASP A 223 11.94 -8.89 -16.08
N ALA A 224 12.87 -8.57 -15.18
CA ALA A 224 13.17 -9.40 -14.02
C ALA A 224 11.96 -9.57 -13.08
N VAL A 225 11.21 -8.50 -12.85
CA VAL A 225 9.98 -8.55 -12.03
C VAL A 225 8.87 -9.29 -12.77
N VAL A 226 8.58 -8.95 -14.03
CA VAL A 226 7.50 -9.59 -14.82
C VAL A 226 7.70 -11.10 -14.91
N LYS A 227 8.93 -11.56 -15.07
CA LYS A 227 9.27 -12.99 -15.13
C LYS A 227 8.81 -13.76 -13.88
N LYS A 228 8.84 -13.14 -12.69
CA LYS A 228 8.39 -13.77 -11.44
C LYS A 228 6.88 -14.03 -11.39
N TYR A 229 6.11 -13.26 -12.17
CA TYR A 229 4.65 -13.43 -12.27
C TYR A 229 4.23 -14.31 -13.45
N SER A 230 5.17 -14.84 -14.24
CA SER A 230 4.90 -15.69 -15.42
C SER A 230 3.95 -15.02 -16.45
N LEU A 231 4.03 -13.68 -16.55
CA LEU A 231 3.21 -12.88 -17.47
C LEU A 231 3.93 -12.62 -18.80
N ASN A 232 3.21 -12.03 -19.75
CA ASN A 232 3.72 -11.66 -21.07
C ASN A 232 4.83 -10.60 -20.98
N THR A 233 5.76 -10.62 -21.93
CA THR A 233 6.87 -9.67 -22.04
C THR A 233 6.69 -8.65 -23.15
N ASP A 234 5.64 -8.76 -23.95
CA ASP A 234 5.29 -7.89 -25.07
C ASP A 234 4.36 -6.73 -24.67
N TYR A 235 4.65 -6.11 -23.55
CA TYR A 235 3.91 -4.96 -23.03
C TYR A 235 4.50 -3.61 -23.47
N LYS A 236 3.68 -2.55 -23.44
CA LYS A 236 4.14 -1.18 -23.70
C LYS A 236 5.02 -0.69 -22.54
N VAL A 237 6.21 -0.18 -22.88
CA VAL A 237 7.21 0.33 -21.93
C VAL A 237 7.24 1.85 -21.98
N LEU A 238 7.12 2.48 -20.81
CA LEU A 238 7.27 3.92 -20.62
C LEU A 238 8.29 4.16 -19.51
N ILE A 239 9.42 4.80 -19.83
CA ILE A 239 10.49 5.12 -18.86
C ILE A 239 10.80 6.60 -18.95
N ASN A 240 10.61 7.34 -17.86
CA ASN A 240 10.79 8.79 -17.78
C ASN A 240 10.24 9.48 -19.04
N PRO A 241 8.93 9.46 -19.32
CA PRO A 241 8.38 9.93 -20.59
C PRO A 241 8.70 11.40 -20.90
N THR A 242 8.95 12.22 -19.88
CA THR A 242 9.35 13.62 -19.99
C THR A 242 10.86 13.80 -20.28
N GLY A 243 11.61 12.69 -20.29
CA GLY A 243 13.05 12.65 -20.55
C GLY A 243 13.92 12.89 -19.32
N ARG A 244 13.71 13.95 -18.57
CA ARG A 244 14.53 14.37 -17.43
C ARG A 244 13.77 14.35 -16.12
N PHE A 245 14.33 13.67 -15.08
CA PHE A 245 13.81 13.69 -13.73
C PHE A 245 14.97 13.79 -12.73
N VAL A 246 15.54 14.97 -12.58
CA VAL A 246 16.68 15.27 -11.70
C VAL A 246 16.22 15.86 -10.38
N ILE A 247 15.27 16.81 -10.42
CA ILE A 247 14.70 17.40 -9.23
C ILE A 247 13.56 16.48 -8.76
N GLY A 248 13.69 15.92 -7.56
CA GLY A 248 12.73 15.00 -6.96
C GLY A 248 12.81 15.03 -5.44
N GLY A 249 12.14 14.08 -4.77
CA GLY A 249 12.01 14.07 -3.33
C GLY A 249 11.33 15.33 -2.79
N PRO A 250 11.50 15.66 -1.50
CA PRO A 250 10.89 16.84 -0.88
C PRO A 250 11.25 18.18 -1.53
N HIS A 251 12.33 18.25 -2.32
CA HIS A 251 12.68 19.43 -3.10
C HIS A 251 11.78 19.57 -4.36
N GLY A 252 11.39 18.46 -4.98
CA GLY A 252 10.57 18.48 -6.19
C GLY A 252 9.08 18.60 -5.92
N ASP A 253 8.61 18.01 -4.83
CA ASP A 253 7.21 18.01 -4.41
C ASP A 253 7.10 17.88 -2.89
N THR A 254 6.06 18.48 -2.33
CA THR A 254 5.81 18.46 -0.89
C THR A 254 5.19 17.12 -0.48
N GLY A 255 5.72 16.51 0.59
CA GLY A 255 5.19 15.31 1.21
C GLY A 255 4.35 15.59 2.45
N LEU A 256 3.38 14.71 2.69
CA LEU A 256 2.56 14.67 3.89
C LEU A 256 2.26 13.22 4.28
N THR A 257 2.23 12.94 5.58
CA THR A 257 1.76 11.65 6.11
C THR A 257 0.34 11.35 5.61
N GLY A 258 0.09 10.10 5.19
CA GLY A 258 -1.24 9.62 4.82
C GLY A 258 -1.77 10.08 3.47
N ARG A 259 -0.92 10.53 2.55
CA ARG A 259 -1.32 10.92 1.18
C ARG A 259 -1.15 9.82 0.13
N LYS A 260 -0.73 8.62 0.52
CA LYS A 260 -0.57 7.47 -0.38
C LYS A 260 -1.42 6.26 0.04
N ILE A 261 -2.61 6.53 0.60
CA ILE A 261 -3.49 5.51 1.20
C ILE A 261 -3.94 4.41 0.23
N ILE A 262 -4.04 4.71 -1.05
CA ILE A 262 -4.39 3.71 -2.07
C ILE A 262 -3.17 2.83 -2.41
N VAL A 263 -1.97 3.41 -2.43
CA VAL A 263 -0.70 2.66 -2.54
C VAL A 263 -0.50 1.77 -1.30
N ASP A 264 -0.85 2.26 -0.12
CA ASP A 264 -0.72 1.53 1.14
C ASP A 264 -1.64 0.32 1.23
N THR A 265 -2.73 0.29 0.47
CA THR A 265 -3.78 -0.74 0.54
C THR A 265 -3.83 -1.62 -0.72
N TYR A 266 -4.82 -1.45 -1.58
CA TYR A 266 -5.12 -2.43 -2.65
C TYR A 266 -5.01 -1.84 -4.06
N GLY A 267 -4.38 -0.67 -4.24
CA GLY A 267 -4.13 -0.06 -5.54
C GLY A 267 -5.40 0.30 -6.32
N GLY A 268 -6.51 0.54 -5.62
CA GLY A 268 -7.80 0.88 -6.22
C GLY A 268 -8.72 -0.31 -6.51
N SER A 269 -8.27 -1.55 -6.24
CA SER A 269 -9.08 -2.76 -6.45
C SER A 269 -10.17 -2.96 -5.40
N ALA A 270 -10.08 -2.26 -4.27
CA ALA A 270 -11.08 -2.22 -3.21
C ALA A 270 -11.41 -0.78 -2.86
N ARG A 271 -12.56 -0.59 -2.20
CA ARG A 271 -12.94 0.70 -1.60
C ARG A 271 -11.98 1.05 -0.47
N HIS A 272 -11.98 2.33 -0.09
CA HIS A 272 -11.18 2.84 1.02
C HIS A 272 -12.01 3.78 1.89
N GLY A 273 -11.84 3.69 3.21
CA GLY A 273 -12.58 4.53 4.16
C GLY A 273 -12.05 5.96 4.32
N GLY A 274 -10.84 6.22 3.80
CA GLY A 274 -10.17 7.52 3.85
C GLY A 274 -9.16 7.67 4.99
N GLY A 275 -9.16 6.78 5.99
CA GLY A 275 -8.22 6.83 7.11
C GLY A 275 -6.79 6.43 6.72
N ALA A 276 -5.81 7.28 7.03
CA ALA A 276 -4.40 6.95 6.90
C ALA A 276 -3.93 6.01 8.01
N PHE A 277 -2.88 5.22 7.75
CA PHE A 277 -2.30 4.29 8.72
C PHE A 277 -1.09 4.87 9.45
N SER A 278 -0.12 5.38 8.69
CA SER A 278 1.17 5.83 9.24
C SER A 278 1.00 6.89 10.30
N GLY A 279 1.83 6.83 11.35
CA GLY A 279 1.80 7.75 12.48
C GLY A 279 0.74 7.46 13.54
N LYS A 280 -0.15 6.49 13.32
CA LYS A 280 -1.24 6.13 14.25
C LYS A 280 -0.91 4.86 15.04
N ASP A 281 -1.01 4.93 16.38
CA ASP A 281 -0.93 3.75 17.24
C ASP A 281 -2.17 2.84 17.06
N PRO A 282 -2.12 1.56 17.52
CA PRO A 282 -3.18 0.59 17.24
C PRO A 282 -4.53 0.88 17.92
N SER A 283 -4.65 1.85 18.81
CA SER A 283 -5.94 2.28 19.33
C SER A 283 -6.82 3.00 18.28
N LYS A 284 -6.20 3.48 17.22
CA LYS A 284 -6.88 4.12 16.08
C LYS A 284 -7.40 3.04 15.15
N VAL A 285 -8.73 2.88 15.10
CA VAL A 285 -9.41 1.84 14.30
C VAL A 285 -9.18 1.99 12.80
N ASP A 286 -8.87 3.19 12.32
CA ASP A 286 -8.45 3.41 10.93
C ASP A 286 -7.34 2.44 10.52
N ARG A 287 -6.37 2.21 11.39
CA ARG A 287 -5.25 1.29 11.16
C ARG A 287 -5.57 -0.11 11.62
N SER A 288 -5.91 -0.31 12.88
CA SER A 288 -6.07 -1.64 13.49
C SER A 288 -7.20 -2.44 12.86
N ALA A 289 -8.37 -1.83 12.62
CA ALA A 289 -9.48 -2.52 11.99
C ALA A 289 -9.23 -2.83 10.51
N ALA A 290 -8.56 -1.94 9.75
CA ALA A 290 -8.16 -2.25 8.39
C ALA A 290 -7.22 -3.46 8.32
N TYR A 291 -6.29 -3.61 9.28
CA TYR A 291 -5.42 -4.78 9.39
C TYR A 291 -6.19 -6.05 9.74
N MET A 292 -7.14 -5.96 10.68
CA MET A 292 -8.02 -7.09 11.01
C MET A 292 -8.86 -7.52 9.81
N LEU A 293 -9.42 -6.58 9.06
CA LEU A 293 -10.21 -6.90 7.88
C LEU A 293 -9.37 -7.54 6.77
N ARG A 294 -8.10 -7.12 6.61
CA ARG A 294 -7.16 -7.82 5.73
C ARG A 294 -6.92 -9.24 6.18
N TYR A 295 -6.68 -9.46 7.48
CA TYR A 295 -6.49 -10.79 8.06
C TYR A 295 -7.70 -11.69 7.82
N ILE A 296 -8.90 -11.20 8.05
CA ILE A 296 -10.16 -11.93 7.81
C ILE A 296 -10.31 -12.25 6.34
N ALA A 297 -10.23 -11.26 5.45
CA ALA A 297 -10.42 -11.44 4.01
C ALA A 297 -9.44 -12.47 3.44
N LYS A 298 -8.17 -12.40 3.85
CA LYS A 298 -7.12 -13.32 3.41
C LYS A 298 -7.42 -14.76 3.85
N ASN A 299 -7.80 -14.97 5.10
CA ASN A 299 -8.14 -16.31 5.61
C ASN A 299 -9.41 -16.89 4.96
N ILE A 300 -10.43 -16.06 4.67
CA ILE A 300 -11.65 -16.49 3.97
C ILE A 300 -11.34 -16.98 2.57
N VAL A 301 -10.56 -16.22 1.79
CA VAL A 301 -10.16 -16.61 0.42
C VAL A 301 -9.25 -17.84 0.45
N ALA A 302 -8.31 -17.90 1.39
CA ALA A 302 -7.42 -19.06 1.55
C ALA A 302 -8.15 -20.32 2.02
N ALA A 303 -9.26 -20.18 2.75
CA ALA A 303 -10.13 -21.28 3.17
C ALA A 303 -11.12 -21.73 2.07
N ASP A 304 -11.08 -21.08 0.90
CA ASP A 304 -11.91 -21.39 -0.27
C ASP A 304 -13.42 -21.12 -0.10
N LEU A 305 -13.80 -20.19 0.78
CA LEU A 305 -15.21 -19.78 0.89
C LEU A 305 -15.65 -18.87 -0.28
N CYS A 306 -14.69 -18.18 -0.90
CA CYS A 306 -14.85 -17.40 -2.14
C CYS A 306 -13.48 -17.16 -2.79
N ASP A 307 -13.45 -16.73 -4.05
CA ASP A 307 -12.19 -16.39 -4.74
C ASP A 307 -11.77 -14.92 -4.53
N LYS A 308 -12.75 -14.08 -4.17
CA LYS A 308 -12.54 -12.64 -3.97
C LYS A 308 -13.53 -12.11 -2.93
N ILE A 309 -13.04 -11.26 -2.02
CA ILE A 309 -13.92 -10.65 -1.01
C ILE A 309 -13.43 -9.24 -0.67
N GLU A 310 -14.38 -8.33 -0.51
CA GLU A 310 -14.25 -7.06 0.17
C GLU A 310 -15.11 -7.07 1.42
N ILE A 311 -14.55 -6.62 2.53
CA ILE A 311 -15.25 -6.53 3.82
C ILE A 311 -15.20 -5.09 4.28
N GLN A 312 -16.35 -4.51 4.63
CA GLN A 312 -16.45 -3.22 5.29
C GLN A 312 -16.86 -3.40 6.74
N ILE A 313 -16.25 -2.62 7.63
CA ILE A 313 -16.69 -2.47 9.02
C ILE A 313 -16.83 -0.99 9.35
N SER A 314 -17.71 -0.65 10.27
CA SER A 314 -17.85 0.72 10.77
C SER A 314 -17.88 0.77 12.28
N TYR A 315 -17.35 1.85 12.87
CA TYR A 315 -17.38 2.13 14.30
C TYR A 315 -17.98 3.49 14.58
N ALA A 316 -18.51 3.63 15.80
CA ALA A 316 -18.87 4.91 16.40
C ALA A 316 -17.91 5.18 17.58
N ILE A 317 -17.52 6.44 17.77
CA ILE A 317 -16.63 6.84 18.86
C ILE A 317 -17.17 6.37 20.22
N GLY A 318 -16.30 5.79 21.06
CA GLY A 318 -16.64 5.29 22.38
C GLY A 318 -17.45 3.98 22.41
N VAL A 319 -17.81 3.39 21.26
CA VAL A 319 -18.55 2.13 21.17
C VAL A 319 -17.60 0.97 20.89
N LYS A 320 -17.73 -0.15 21.62
CA LYS A 320 -16.86 -1.33 21.45
C LYS A 320 -17.19 -2.13 20.21
N GLU A 321 -18.48 -2.40 20.02
CA GLU A 321 -18.94 -3.24 18.92
C GLU A 321 -19.01 -2.44 17.63
N PRO A 322 -18.66 -3.05 16.48
CA PRO A 322 -18.87 -2.41 15.20
C PRO A 322 -20.35 -2.11 14.96
N THR A 323 -20.63 -0.96 14.37
CA THR A 323 -22.00 -0.54 14.06
C THR A 323 -22.57 -1.26 12.82
N SER A 324 -21.70 -1.72 11.91
CA SER A 324 -22.09 -2.54 10.77
C SER A 324 -20.93 -3.39 10.25
N ILE A 325 -21.29 -4.52 9.61
CA ILE A 325 -20.39 -5.36 8.82
C ILE A 325 -21.07 -5.63 7.51
N PHE A 326 -20.38 -5.36 6.40
CA PHE A 326 -20.83 -5.64 5.04
C PHE A 326 -19.77 -6.45 4.30
N ILE A 327 -20.19 -7.40 3.47
CA ILE A 327 -19.30 -8.17 2.58
C ILE A 327 -19.78 -8.09 1.14
N GLU A 328 -18.81 -8.11 0.22
CA GLU A 328 -19.04 -8.22 -1.22
C GLU A 328 -18.08 -9.27 -1.78
N THR A 329 -18.62 -10.29 -2.43
CA THR A 329 -17.84 -11.42 -3.00
C THR A 329 -17.73 -11.38 -4.52
N TYR A 330 -18.33 -10.39 -5.13
CA TYR A 330 -18.29 -10.18 -6.60
C TYR A 330 -18.81 -11.39 -7.39
N GLY A 331 -19.72 -12.19 -6.81
CA GLY A 331 -20.26 -13.41 -7.44
C GLY A 331 -19.26 -14.57 -7.48
N THR A 332 -18.25 -14.58 -6.62
CA THR A 332 -17.21 -15.62 -6.54
C THR A 332 -17.35 -16.51 -5.29
N GLU A 333 -18.45 -16.39 -4.58
CA GLU A 333 -18.73 -17.17 -3.37
C GLU A 333 -18.97 -18.66 -3.68
N HIS A 334 -18.40 -19.53 -2.84
CA HIS A 334 -18.64 -20.97 -2.86
C HIS A 334 -19.67 -21.40 -1.81
N VAL A 335 -19.96 -20.52 -0.85
CA VAL A 335 -21.00 -20.67 0.16
C VAL A 335 -21.80 -19.36 0.26
N SER A 336 -23.00 -19.38 0.85
CA SER A 336 -23.82 -18.16 0.92
C SER A 336 -23.18 -17.05 1.76
N HIS A 337 -23.55 -15.79 1.46
CA HIS A 337 -23.10 -14.62 2.25
C HIS A 337 -23.41 -14.77 3.74
N ASP A 338 -24.57 -15.36 4.11
CA ASP A 338 -24.92 -15.58 5.52
C ASP A 338 -23.95 -16.53 6.20
N VAL A 339 -23.46 -17.56 5.51
CA VAL A 339 -22.44 -18.47 6.03
C VAL A 339 -21.10 -17.75 6.24
N ILE A 340 -20.68 -16.93 5.29
CA ILE A 340 -19.44 -16.13 5.42
C ILE A 340 -19.55 -15.15 6.58
N LEU A 341 -20.67 -14.42 6.72
CA LEU A 341 -20.91 -13.49 7.84
C LEU A 341 -20.94 -14.22 9.19
N LYS A 342 -21.54 -15.41 9.24
CA LYS A 342 -21.52 -16.26 10.43
C LYS A 342 -20.10 -16.67 10.79
N ALA A 343 -19.31 -17.12 9.81
CA ALA A 343 -17.92 -17.51 10.00
C ALA A 343 -17.07 -16.35 10.55
N ILE A 344 -17.28 -15.11 10.06
CA ILE A 344 -16.61 -13.92 10.57
C ILE A 344 -16.98 -13.70 12.04
N LYS A 345 -18.28 -13.64 12.37
CA LYS A 345 -18.76 -13.31 13.72
C LYS A 345 -18.37 -14.35 14.77
N GLU A 346 -18.26 -15.62 14.40
CA GLU A 346 -17.93 -16.70 15.33
C GLU A 346 -16.42 -16.88 15.57
N ASN A 347 -15.55 -16.39 14.67
CA ASN A 347 -14.12 -16.68 14.73
C ASN A 347 -13.22 -15.47 14.94
N PHE A 348 -13.76 -14.24 14.90
CA PHE A 348 -12.98 -13.01 15.02
C PHE A 348 -13.62 -12.03 15.99
N ASP A 349 -12.82 -11.57 16.95
CA ASP A 349 -13.21 -10.49 17.86
C ASP A 349 -12.92 -9.15 17.14
N LEU A 350 -13.99 -8.41 16.87
CA LEU A 350 -13.95 -7.14 16.13
C LEU A 350 -14.00 -5.91 17.06
N THR A 351 -13.92 -6.11 18.37
CA THR A 351 -13.73 -4.99 19.30
C THR A 351 -12.33 -4.42 19.16
N PRO A 352 -12.10 -3.11 19.37
CA PRO A 352 -10.76 -2.52 19.27
C PRO A 352 -9.71 -3.25 20.11
N GLY A 353 -10.03 -3.63 21.33
CA GLY A 353 -9.16 -4.42 22.21
C GLY A 353 -8.88 -5.81 21.65
N GLY A 354 -9.92 -6.53 21.21
CA GLY A 354 -9.80 -7.87 20.60
C GLY A 354 -8.94 -7.88 19.35
N ILE A 355 -9.02 -6.84 18.53
CA ILE A 355 -8.16 -6.64 17.34
C ILE A 355 -6.70 -6.49 17.76
N ILE A 356 -6.41 -5.59 18.72
CA ILE A 356 -5.06 -5.32 19.21
C ILE A 356 -4.43 -6.59 19.77
N ASP A 357 -5.18 -7.35 20.57
CA ASP A 357 -4.71 -8.58 21.21
C ASP A 357 -4.51 -9.70 20.19
N THR A 358 -5.48 -9.91 19.27
CA THR A 358 -5.40 -10.95 18.25
C THR A 358 -4.20 -10.75 17.33
N LEU A 359 -3.96 -9.52 16.89
CA LEU A 359 -2.88 -9.17 15.98
C LEU A 359 -1.61 -8.73 16.70
N GLN A 360 -1.61 -8.68 18.04
CA GLN A 360 -0.47 -8.27 18.87
C GLN A 360 0.15 -6.94 18.40
N LEU A 361 -0.68 -5.92 18.25
CA LEU A 361 -0.30 -4.67 17.60
C LEU A 361 0.53 -3.71 18.48
N ARG A 362 0.71 -3.97 19.76
CA ARG A 362 1.52 -3.12 20.67
C ARG A 362 3.02 -3.44 20.56
N GLN A 363 3.54 -3.52 19.32
CA GLN A 363 4.94 -3.84 19.00
C GLN A 363 5.49 -2.85 17.96
N PRO A 364 6.82 -2.62 17.92
CA PRO A 364 7.46 -1.75 16.94
C PRO A 364 7.59 -2.48 15.58
N ILE A 365 6.50 -2.56 14.83
CA ILE A 365 6.41 -3.29 13.56
C ILE A 365 5.98 -2.41 12.38
N TYR A 366 5.81 -1.11 12.60
CA TYR A 366 5.10 -0.21 11.69
C TYR A 366 5.99 0.43 10.62
N LEU A 367 7.21 0.87 10.96
CA LEU A 367 8.15 1.46 10.00
C LEU A 367 8.33 0.59 8.75
N LYS A 368 8.41 -0.74 8.92
CA LYS A 368 8.57 -1.69 7.80
C LYS A 368 7.39 -1.72 6.85
N THR A 369 6.22 -1.27 7.29
CA THR A 369 4.99 -1.24 6.49
C THR A 369 4.79 0.09 5.77
N ALA A 370 5.47 1.14 6.18
CA ALA A 370 5.34 2.47 5.62
C ALA A 370 5.73 2.60 4.14
N THR A 371 6.33 1.55 3.55
CA THR A 371 6.74 1.49 2.14
C THR A 371 6.30 0.18 1.49
N TYR A 372 6.02 0.23 0.18
CA TYR A 372 5.66 -0.95 -0.65
C TYR A 372 4.38 -1.65 -0.21
N GLY A 373 3.44 -0.90 0.40
CA GLY A 373 2.14 -1.36 0.88
C GLY A 373 2.17 -2.03 2.25
N HIS A 374 1.05 -1.97 2.95
CA HIS A 374 0.86 -2.58 4.26
C HIS A 374 0.37 -4.04 4.15
N PHE A 375 -0.07 -4.46 2.97
CA PHE A 375 -0.67 -5.77 2.72
C PHE A 375 0.08 -6.58 1.66
N GLY A 376 -0.05 -7.91 1.72
CA GLY A 376 0.60 -8.82 0.78
C GLY A 376 2.12 -8.92 0.93
N ARG A 377 2.65 -8.55 2.08
CA ARG A 377 4.08 -8.48 2.38
C ARG A 377 4.63 -9.85 2.79
N GLY A 378 5.00 -10.67 1.80
CA GLY A 378 5.67 -11.95 2.05
C GLY A 378 7.14 -11.84 2.45
N ASP A 379 7.72 -10.65 2.36
CA ASP A 379 9.11 -10.33 2.71
C ASP A 379 9.31 -10.04 4.20
N ILE A 380 8.24 -9.73 4.93
CA ILE A 380 8.25 -9.46 6.37
C ILE A 380 7.13 -10.25 7.07
N ASN A 381 7.40 -10.65 8.31
CA ASN A 381 6.41 -11.38 9.11
C ASN A 381 5.43 -10.40 9.77
N LEU A 382 4.22 -10.28 9.22
CA LEU A 382 3.17 -9.41 9.74
C LEU A 382 2.01 -10.23 10.31
N PRO A 383 1.47 -9.88 11.50
CA PRO A 383 0.39 -10.64 12.14
C PRO A 383 -0.86 -10.77 11.25
N TRP A 384 -1.23 -9.72 10.52
CA TRP A 384 -2.42 -9.69 9.65
C TRP A 384 -2.25 -10.42 8.31
N GLU A 385 -1.06 -10.96 8.05
CA GLU A 385 -0.80 -11.79 6.86
C GLU A 385 -0.77 -13.30 7.18
N LYS A 386 -1.01 -13.70 8.44
CA LYS A 386 -1.07 -15.12 8.85
C LYS A 386 -2.29 -15.83 8.28
N LEU A 387 -2.15 -17.14 8.04
CA LEU A 387 -3.20 -18.04 7.53
C LEU A 387 -3.64 -19.09 8.58
N ASP A 388 -3.57 -18.75 9.84
CA ASP A 388 -3.81 -19.64 10.98
C ASP A 388 -5.31 -19.89 11.27
N LYS A 389 -6.22 -19.20 10.58
CA LYS A 389 -7.66 -19.41 10.67
C LYS A 389 -8.23 -20.30 9.55
N VAL A 390 -7.43 -20.68 8.56
CA VAL A 390 -7.89 -21.42 7.36
C VAL A 390 -8.60 -22.72 7.73
N GLU A 391 -8.01 -23.55 8.61
CA GLU A 391 -8.58 -24.86 8.96
C GLU A 391 -9.88 -24.77 9.74
N ILE A 392 -10.07 -23.74 10.56
CA ILE A 392 -11.34 -23.54 11.24
C ILE A 392 -12.42 -22.99 10.31
N LEU A 393 -12.02 -22.15 9.34
CA LEU A 393 -12.93 -21.58 8.34
C LEU A 393 -13.39 -22.60 7.31
N LYS A 394 -12.58 -23.58 6.94
CA LYS A 394 -13.00 -24.69 6.05
C LYS A 394 -14.20 -25.51 6.59
N LYS A 395 -14.51 -25.42 7.88
CA LYS A 395 -15.69 -26.09 8.44
C LYS A 395 -17.01 -25.48 8.00
N TYR A 396 -16.98 -24.33 7.34
CA TYR A 396 -18.13 -23.63 6.79
C TYR A 396 -18.36 -23.94 5.29
N LEU A 397 -17.48 -24.71 4.64
CA LEU A 397 -17.71 -25.29 3.33
C LEU A 397 -18.72 -26.45 3.43
#